data_60e5bdb0e72df32c79951bf7d28fb29d
#
_entry.id   60e5bdb0e72df32c79951bf7d28fb29d
#
_cell.length_a   1.000
_cell.length_b   1.000
_cell.length_c   1.000
_cell.angle_alpha   90.00
_cell.angle_beta   90.00
_cell.angle_gamma   90.00
#
_symmetry.space_group_name_H-M   'P 1'
#
loop_
_entity.id
_entity.type
_entity.pdbx_description
1 polymer ?
#
loop_
_entity_poly.entity_id
_entity_poly.type
_entity_poly.pdbx_seq_one_letter_code
_entity_poly.pdbx_strand_id
1 'polypeptide(L)'
;SAWPSWVGPALLVGAMLCEASYVVIGKRLTAQISPRRISALINLWGLALVTPLGLWQALSFDFGAVAHGTWALLVFYAIAASVVTVWLWMKGLARVPAQQAGVFTVLLPISAALVGVVLLAEPFGPAHLAAFALALAGLLLATWPSPGRALSPRE
;
A
#
# COMPACT_ATOMS: atom_id res chain seq x y z
N SER A 1 -25.50 5.91 12.94
CA SER A 1 -24.25 6.56 12.49
C SER A 1 -24.53 8.02 12.18
N ALA A 2 -23.73 8.93 12.74
CA ALA A 2 -23.90 10.39 12.57
C ALA A 2 -23.56 10.90 11.16
N TRP A 3 -23.07 10.05 10.27
CA TRP A 3 -22.62 10.44 8.94
C TRP A 3 -23.59 9.96 7.85
N PRO A 4 -23.85 10.78 6.80
CA PRO A 4 -24.64 10.36 5.64
C PRO A 4 -24.03 9.13 4.97
N SER A 5 -24.88 8.25 4.41
CA SER A 5 -24.47 6.98 3.78
C SER A 5 -23.49 7.11 2.62
N TRP A 6 -23.45 8.27 1.95
CA TRP A 6 -22.56 8.55 0.83
C TRP A 6 -21.11 8.93 1.25
N VAL A 7 -20.89 9.30 2.53
CA VAL A 7 -19.55 9.73 3.00
C VAL A 7 -18.53 8.60 2.92
N GLY A 8 -18.91 7.38 3.29
CA GLY A 8 -18.03 6.22 3.17
C GLY A 8 -17.56 5.97 1.73
N PRO A 9 -18.48 5.82 0.77
CA PRO A 9 -18.12 5.70 -0.65
C PRO A 9 -17.27 6.87 -1.18
N ALA A 10 -17.57 8.10 -0.80
CA ALA A 10 -16.79 9.27 -1.21
C ALA A 10 -15.35 9.24 -0.69
N LEU A 11 -15.16 8.84 0.58
CA LEU A 11 -13.82 8.67 1.17
C LEU A 11 -13.04 7.54 0.48
N LEU A 12 -13.70 6.45 0.10
CA LEU A 12 -13.07 5.37 -0.67
C LEU A 12 -12.58 5.85 -2.04
N VAL A 13 -13.41 6.61 -2.77
CA VAL A 13 -12.99 7.20 -4.05
C VAL A 13 -11.79 8.14 -3.85
N GLY A 14 -11.83 8.97 -2.80
CA GLY A 14 -10.69 9.83 -2.44
C GLY A 14 -9.42 9.04 -2.16
N ALA A 15 -9.51 7.95 -1.41
CA ALA A 15 -8.39 7.06 -1.13
C ALA A 15 -7.82 6.42 -2.41
N MET A 16 -8.67 5.96 -3.32
CA MET A 16 -8.25 5.40 -4.62
C MET A 16 -7.52 6.43 -5.49
N LEU A 17 -7.99 7.68 -5.51
CA LEU A 17 -7.32 8.77 -6.23
C LEU A 17 -5.96 9.10 -5.62
N CYS A 18 -5.84 9.11 -4.30
CA CYS A 18 -4.57 9.29 -3.60
C CYS A 18 -3.58 8.15 -3.93
N GLU A 19 -4.05 6.90 -3.90
CA GLU A 19 -3.23 5.73 -4.24
C GLU A 19 -2.73 5.79 -5.70
N ALA A 20 -3.61 6.07 -6.65
CA ALA A 20 -3.22 6.22 -8.05
C ALA A 20 -2.20 7.36 -8.23
N SER A 21 -2.42 8.49 -7.58
CA SER A 21 -1.50 9.64 -7.60
C SER A 21 -0.14 9.27 -7.00
N TYR A 22 -0.12 8.54 -5.90
CA TYR A 22 1.09 8.04 -5.25
C TYR A 22 1.95 7.19 -6.20
N VAL A 23 1.33 6.26 -6.94
CA VAL A 23 2.03 5.41 -7.92
C VAL A 23 2.62 6.25 -9.06
N VAL A 24 1.83 7.15 -9.65
CA VAL A 24 2.26 7.98 -10.80
C VAL A 24 3.35 8.97 -10.40
N ILE A 25 3.15 9.69 -9.30
CA ILE A 25 4.14 10.67 -8.79
C ILE A 25 5.39 9.95 -8.33
N GLY A 26 5.24 8.85 -7.59
CA GLY A 26 6.34 8.02 -7.13
C GLY A 26 7.20 7.54 -8.30
N LYS A 27 6.59 7.06 -9.38
CA LYS A 27 7.32 6.66 -10.58
C LYS A 27 8.10 7.81 -11.22
N ARG A 28 7.51 9.00 -11.32
CA ARG A 28 8.23 10.17 -11.84
C ARG A 28 9.41 10.57 -10.96
N LEU A 29 9.23 10.53 -9.65
CA LEU A 29 10.28 10.86 -8.69
C LEU A 29 11.45 9.86 -8.73
N THR A 30 11.19 8.57 -8.96
CA THR A 30 12.26 7.55 -9.03
C THR A 30 13.21 7.76 -10.21
N ALA A 31 12.84 8.58 -11.20
CA ALA A 31 13.73 8.97 -12.30
C ALA A 31 14.78 10.02 -11.87
N GLN A 32 14.52 10.78 -10.81
CA GLN A 32 15.34 11.91 -10.38
C GLN A 32 15.96 11.73 -8.99
N ILE A 33 15.27 11.01 -8.13
CA ILE A 33 15.62 10.86 -6.71
C ILE A 33 15.74 9.36 -6.37
N SER A 34 16.73 9.01 -5.55
CA SER A 34 16.90 7.62 -5.14
C SER A 34 15.72 7.12 -4.30
N PRO A 35 15.31 5.84 -4.42
CA PRO A 35 14.22 5.25 -3.64
C PRO A 35 14.33 5.45 -2.13
N ARG A 36 15.54 5.45 -1.59
CA ARG A 36 15.80 5.71 -0.16
C ARG A 36 15.40 7.13 0.25
N ARG A 37 15.76 8.12 -0.57
CA ARG A 37 15.43 9.53 -0.30
C ARG A 37 13.92 9.76 -0.42
N ILE A 38 13.27 9.15 -1.41
CA ILE A 38 11.81 9.24 -1.57
C ILE A 38 11.12 8.65 -0.35
N SER A 39 11.51 7.44 0.09
CA SER A 39 10.96 6.81 1.28
C SER A 39 11.16 7.66 2.53
N ALA A 40 12.35 8.21 2.74
CA ALA A 40 12.64 9.08 3.87
C ALA A 40 11.77 10.34 3.87
N LEU A 41 11.62 11.01 2.72
CA LEU A 41 10.79 12.20 2.59
C LEU A 41 9.31 11.92 2.86
N ILE A 42 8.77 10.81 2.32
CA ILE A 42 7.38 10.41 2.56
C ILE A 42 7.15 10.18 4.07
N ASN A 43 8.05 9.47 4.73
CA ASN A 43 7.93 9.19 6.16
C ASN A 43 8.07 10.47 7.01
N LEU A 44 9.02 11.37 6.67
CA LEU A 44 9.20 12.63 7.38
C LEU A 44 7.98 13.57 7.23
N TRP A 45 7.46 13.70 6.02
CA TRP A 45 6.24 14.48 5.77
C TRP A 45 5.02 13.85 6.46
N GLY A 46 4.86 12.54 6.39
CA GLY A 46 3.81 11.83 7.11
C GLY A 46 3.89 12.06 8.61
N LEU A 47 5.10 11.94 9.19
CA LEU A 47 5.34 12.23 10.59
C LEU A 47 4.97 13.67 10.95
N ALA A 48 5.46 14.66 10.18
CA ALA A 48 5.17 16.07 10.42
C ALA A 48 3.67 16.39 10.39
N LEU A 49 2.92 15.79 9.45
CA LEU A 49 1.48 16.03 9.31
C LEU A 49 0.67 15.35 10.41
N VAL A 50 1.05 14.15 10.85
CA VAL A 50 0.29 13.38 11.85
C VAL A 50 0.66 13.76 13.28
N THR A 51 1.89 14.25 13.53
CA THR A 51 2.37 14.59 14.87
C THR A 51 1.47 15.54 15.64
N PRO A 52 0.95 16.66 15.09
CA PRO A 52 0.08 17.55 15.85
C PRO A 52 -1.18 16.87 16.37
N LEU A 53 -1.82 16.08 15.52
CA LEU A 53 -3.03 15.32 15.88
C LEU A 53 -2.69 14.20 16.88
N GLY A 54 -1.59 13.49 16.66
CA GLY A 54 -1.11 12.43 17.55
C GLY A 54 -0.77 12.96 18.93
N LEU A 55 -0.11 14.11 19.04
CA LEU A 55 0.20 14.75 20.32
C LEU A 55 -1.08 15.17 21.04
N TRP A 56 -2.04 15.73 20.32
CA TRP A 56 -3.33 16.08 20.92
C TRP A 56 -4.08 14.87 21.49
N GLN A 57 -4.11 13.76 20.74
CA GLN A 57 -4.73 12.52 21.23
C GLN A 57 -3.95 11.89 22.39
N ALA A 58 -2.62 12.01 22.40
CA ALA A 58 -1.77 11.49 23.46
C ALA A 58 -2.06 12.10 24.83
N LEU A 59 -2.59 13.32 24.89
CA LEU A 59 -2.96 13.97 26.16
C LEU A 59 -4.06 13.23 26.93
N SER A 60 -4.92 12.48 26.24
CA SER A 60 -6.03 11.73 26.84
C SER A 60 -5.82 10.21 26.80
N PHE A 61 -4.67 9.74 26.26
CA PHE A 61 -4.39 8.33 26.10
C PHE A 61 -3.64 7.74 27.29
N ASP A 62 -4.13 6.63 27.82
CA ASP A 62 -3.45 5.90 28.89
C ASP A 62 -2.41 4.95 28.33
N PHE A 63 -1.18 5.42 28.26
CA PHE A 63 -0.02 4.62 27.80
C PHE A 63 0.28 3.44 28.73
N GLY A 64 -0.06 3.55 30.02
CA GLY A 64 0.19 2.50 31.02
C GLY A 64 -0.72 1.29 30.88
N ALA A 65 -1.92 1.48 30.31
CA ALA A 65 -2.86 0.38 30.06
C ALA A 65 -2.46 -0.53 28.92
N VAL A 66 -1.45 -0.17 28.11
CA VAL A 66 -1.03 -0.94 26.93
C VAL A 66 0.05 -1.96 27.31
N ALA A 67 -0.21 -3.24 27.03
CA ALA A 67 0.73 -4.31 27.29
C ALA A 67 2.05 -4.14 26.48
N HIS A 68 3.17 -4.53 27.07
CA HIS A 68 4.50 -4.43 26.43
C HIS A 68 4.58 -5.16 25.08
N GLY A 69 3.90 -6.32 24.94
CA GLY A 69 3.83 -7.04 23.66
C GLY A 69 3.15 -6.24 22.55
N THR A 70 2.13 -5.46 22.89
CA THR A 70 1.46 -4.57 21.94
C THR A 70 2.38 -3.45 21.47
N TRP A 71 3.20 -2.89 22.35
CA TRP A 71 4.21 -1.90 21.97
C TRP A 71 5.26 -2.48 21.04
N ALA A 72 5.76 -3.69 21.32
CA ALA A 72 6.70 -4.37 20.43
C ALA A 72 6.10 -4.62 19.05
N LEU A 73 4.85 -5.08 18.99
CA LEU A 73 4.13 -5.29 17.75
C LEU A 73 3.91 -3.98 16.98
N LEU A 74 3.57 -2.89 17.68
CA LEU A 74 3.41 -1.56 17.08
C LEU A 74 4.70 -1.06 16.43
N VAL A 75 5.83 -1.18 17.14
CA VAL A 75 7.15 -0.79 16.63
C VAL A 75 7.52 -1.63 15.41
N PHE A 76 7.33 -2.94 15.49
CA PHE A 76 7.55 -3.84 14.34
C PHE A 76 6.70 -3.43 13.14
N TYR A 77 5.41 -3.21 13.35
CA TYR A 77 4.49 -2.78 12.28
C TYR A 77 4.90 -1.43 11.69
N ALA A 78 5.23 -0.46 12.54
CA ALA A 78 5.65 0.87 12.07
C ALA A 78 6.90 0.79 11.19
N ILE A 79 7.92 0.04 11.59
CA ILE A 79 9.14 -0.13 10.80
C ILE A 79 8.85 -0.91 9.51
N ALA A 80 8.16 -2.04 9.60
CA ALA A 80 7.87 -2.89 8.46
C ALA A 80 6.99 -2.17 7.42
N ALA A 81 5.89 -1.56 7.83
CA ALA A 81 4.93 -0.94 6.93
C ALA A 81 5.40 0.41 6.39
N SER A 82 5.99 1.27 7.23
CA SER A 82 6.33 2.64 6.83
C SER A 82 7.72 2.76 6.21
N VAL A 83 8.70 2.00 6.69
CA VAL A 83 10.09 2.14 6.22
C VAL A 83 10.43 1.07 5.18
N VAL A 84 10.31 -0.20 5.55
CA VAL A 84 10.75 -1.31 4.70
C VAL A 84 9.87 -1.45 3.47
N THR A 85 8.56 -1.46 3.65
CA THR A 85 7.60 -1.62 2.54
C THR A 85 7.68 -0.44 1.57
N VAL A 86 7.70 0.80 2.05
CA VAL A 86 7.78 1.98 1.19
C VAL A 86 9.10 2.01 0.42
N TRP A 87 10.21 1.66 1.05
CA TRP A 87 11.49 1.58 0.37
C TRP A 87 11.53 0.48 -0.69
N LEU A 88 11.03 -0.73 -0.39
CA LEU A 88 10.95 -1.84 -1.34
C LEU A 88 10.03 -1.50 -2.51
N TRP A 89 8.88 -0.88 -2.23
CA TRP A 89 7.95 -0.41 -3.24
C TRP A 89 8.60 0.58 -4.19
N MET A 90 9.24 1.62 -3.68
CA MET A 90 9.93 2.63 -4.49
C MET A 90 11.09 2.02 -5.30
N LYS A 91 11.80 1.04 -4.73
CA LYS A 91 12.87 0.32 -5.42
C LYS A 91 12.34 -0.53 -6.59
N GLY A 92 11.19 -1.18 -6.39
CA GLY A 92 10.47 -1.91 -7.44
C GLY A 92 9.94 -0.97 -8.52
N LEU A 93 9.26 0.09 -8.10
CA LEU A 93 8.65 1.09 -8.97
C LEU A 93 9.67 1.78 -9.88
N ALA A 94 10.92 1.95 -9.44
CA ALA A 94 11.99 2.49 -10.28
C ALA A 94 12.27 1.63 -11.52
N ARG A 95 12.00 0.31 -11.45
CA ARG A 95 12.36 -0.68 -12.48
C ARG A 95 11.22 -1.10 -13.40
N VAL A 96 9.97 -0.84 -13.02
CA VAL A 96 8.77 -1.23 -13.78
C VAL A 96 7.99 -0.02 -14.28
N PRO A 97 7.30 -0.10 -15.43
CA PRO A 97 6.36 0.93 -15.86
C PRO A 97 5.23 1.15 -14.85
N ALA A 98 4.75 2.38 -14.70
CA ALA A 98 3.70 2.70 -13.73
C ALA A 98 2.41 1.88 -13.92
N GLN A 99 2.04 1.62 -15.18
CA GLN A 99 0.89 0.78 -15.53
C GLN A 99 0.99 -0.64 -14.97
N GLN A 100 2.17 -1.24 -15.06
CA GLN A 100 2.41 -2.59 -14.50
C GLN A 100 2.52 -2.56 -12.99
N ALA A 101 3.12 -1.51 -12.41
CA ALA A 101 3.23 -1.38 -10.96
C ALA A 101 1.85 -1.35 -10.27
N GLY A 102 0.86 -0.64 -10.86
CA GLY A 102 -0.50 -0.62 -10.34
C GLY A 102 -1.16 -2.00 -10.26
N VAL A 103 -0.83 -2.89 -11.19
CA VAL A 103 -1.38 -4.26 -11.20
C VAL A 103 -0.85 -5.08 -10.02
N PHE A 104 0.39 -4.85 -9.58
CA PHE A 104 0.96 -5.56 -8.42
C PHE A 104 0.29 -5.21 -7.10
N THR A 105 -0.46 -4.10 -7.01
CA THR A 105 -1.26 -3.77 -5.81
C THR A 105 -2.35 -4.80 -5.50
N VAL A 106 -2.77 -5.59 -6.51
CA VAL A 106 -3.68 -6.72 -6.33
C VAL A 106 -3.12 -7.79 -5.37
N LEU A 107 -1.79 -7.87 -5.23
CA LEU A 107 -1.17 -8.79 -4.27
C LEU A 107 -1.42 -8.39 -2.80
N LEU A 108 -1.77 -7.13 -2.52
CA LEU A 108 -2.06 -6.68 -1.15
C LEU A 108 -3.26 -7.40 -0.53
N PRO A 109 -4.47 -7.39 -1.13
CA PRO A 109 -5.60 -8.13 -0.58
C PRO A 109 -5.37 -9.65 -0.57
N ILE A 110 -4.66 -10.19 -1.56
CA ILE A 110 -4.31 -11.62 -1.59
C ILE A 110 -3.42 -11.98 -0.39
N SER A 111 -2.38 -11.19 -0.15
CA SER A 111 -1.46 -11.40 0.99
C SER A 111 -2.18 -11.25 2.32
N ALA A 112 -3.06 -10.23 2.46
CA ALA A 112 -3.83 -10.01 3.67
C ALA A 112 -4.75 -11.20 3.98
N ALA A 113 -5.46 -11.71 2.98
CA ALA A 113 -6.34 -12.86 3.18
C ALA A 113 -5.55 -14.16 3.43
N LEU A 114 -4.39 -14.34 2.81
CA LEU A 114 -3.52 -15.48 3.11
C LEU A 114 -3.08 -15.46 4.58
N VAL A 115 -2.70 -14.30 5.10
CA VAL A 115 -2.35 -14.12 6.51
C VAL A 115 -3.57 -14.38 7.41
N GLY A 116 -4.75 -13.87 7.06
CA GLY A 116 -6.00 -14.11 7.78
C GLY A 116 -6.31 -15.60 7.92
N VAL A 117 -6.21 -16.34 6.81
CA VAL A 117 -6.47 -17.79 6.80
C VAL A 117 -5.41 -18.58 7.54
N VAL A 118 -4.12 -18.31 7.28
CA VAL A 118 -3.02 -19.15 7.81
C VAL A 118 -2.69 -18.83 9.28
N LEU A 119 -2.72 -17.55 9.67
CA LEU A 119 -2.31 -17.14 11.01
C LEU A 119 -3.49 -16.91 11.96
N LEU A 120 -4.64 -16.46 11.43
CA LEU A 120 -5.82 -16.15 12.23
C LEU A 120 -6.91 -17.23 12.14
N ALA A 121 -6.65 -18.30 11.36
CA ALA A 121 -7.59 -19.41 11.15
C ALA A 121 -8.98 -18.94 10.65
N GLU A 122 -9.02 -17.87 9.86
CA GLU A 122 -10.26 -17.36 9.28
C GLU A 122 -10.85 -18.36 8.29
N PRO A 123 -12.18 -18.52 8.23
CA PRO A 123 -12.81 -19.46 7.33
C PRO A 123 -12.59 -19.07 5.86
N PHE A 124 -11.94 -19.95 5.11
CA PHE A 124 -11.69 -19.76 3.68
C PHE A 124 -12.81 -20.42 2.86
N GLY A 125 -13.67 -19.60 2.29
CA GLY A 125 -14.80 -20.07 1.51
C GLY A 125 -14.60 -20.04 -0.02
N PRO A 126 -15.50 -20.67 -0.80
CA PRO A 126 -15.42 -20.68 -2.27
C PRO A 126 -15.40 -19.27 -2.90
N ALA A 127 -16.05 -18.30 -2.27
CA ALA A 127 -16.04 -16.90 -2.71
C ALA A 127 -14.65 -16.27 -2.66
N HIS A 128 -13.85 -16.56 -1.61
CA HIS A 128 -12.46 -16.11 -1.50
C HIS A 128 -11.58 -16.72 -2.59
N LEU A 129 -11.77 -18.03 -2.85
CA LEU A 129 -11.06 -18.74 -3.91
C LEU A 129 -11.35 -18.14 -5.29
N ALA A 130 -12.63 -17.88 -5.59
CA ALA A 130 -13.04 -17.26 -6.84
C ALA A 130 -12.46 -15.84 -6.99
N ALA A 131 -12.50 -15.02 -5.93
CA ALA A 131 -11.92 -13.68 -5.93
C ALA A 131 -10.41 -13.71 -6.18
N PHE A 132 -9.67 -14.63 -5.57
CA PHE A 132 -8.23 -14.79 -5.81
C PHE A 132 -7.91 -15.29 -7.21
N ALA A 133 -8.68 -16.23 -7.72
CA ALA A 133 -8.52 -16.73 -9.09
C ALA A 133 -8.71 -15.60 -10.11
N LEU A 134 -9.75 -14.78 -9.95
CA LEU A 134 -10.01 -13.61 -10.78
C LEU A 134 -8.90 -12.57 -10.67
N ALA A 135 -8.44 -12.28 -9.45
CA ALA A 135 -7.37 -11.32 -9.22
C ALA A 135 -6.05 -11.77 -9.86
N LEU A 136 -5.67 -13.04 -9.71
CA LEU A 136 -4.49 -13.62 -10.36
C LEU A 136 -4.63 -13.68 -11.88
N ALA A 137 -5.79 -14.03 -12.41
CA ALA A 137 -6.05 -14.01 -13.84
C ALA A 137 -5.90 -12.58 -14.40
N GLY A 138 -6.45 -11.58 -13.73
CA GLY A 138 -6.30 -10.17 -14.08
C GLY A 138 -4.83 -9.73 -14.06
N LEU A 139 -4.07 -10.13 -13.04
CA LEU A 139 -2.63 -9.85 -12.94
C LEU A 139 -1.88 -10.47 -14.13
N LEU A 140 -2.12 -11.73 -14.43
CA LEU A 140 -1.48 -12.45 -15.55
C LEU A 140 -1.81 -11.80 -16.88
N LEU A 141 -3.07 -11.46 -17.13
CA LEU A 141 -3.49 -10.79 -18.35
C LEU A 141 -2.84 -9.40 -18.51
N ALA A 142 -2.77 -8.63 -17.44
CA ALA A 142 -2.20 -7.28 -17.47
C ALA A 142 -0.67 -7.27 -17.61
N THR A 143 0.00 -8.33 -17.16
CA THR A 143 1.47 -8.50 -17.28
C THR A 143 1.89 -9.32 -18.50
N TRP A 144 0.92 -9.88 -19.24
CA TRP A 144 1.20 -10.68 -20.42
C TRP A 144 1.96 -9.88 -21.48
N PRO A 145 3.06 -10.41 -22.04
CA PRO A 145 3.80 -9.73 -23.09
C PRO A 145 2.92 -9.52 -24.31
N SER A 146 2.63 -8.27 -24.67
CA SER A 146 1.90 -7.96 -25.90
C SER A 146 2.83 -8.20 -27.09
N PRO A 147 2.50 -9.10 -28.05
CA PRO A 147 3.32 -9.37 -29.22
C PRO A 147 3.21 -8.22 -30.25
N GLY A 148 3.67 -7.04 -29.96
CA GLY A 148 3.51 -5.90 -30.88
C GLY A 148 4.20 -4.61 -30.48
N ARG A 149 4.86 -4.54 -29.34
CA ARG A 149 5.62 -3.34 -28.97
C ARG A 149 7.12 -3.61 -29.07
N ALA A 150 7.56 -4.05 -30.27
CA ALA A 150 8.95 -3.90 -30.66
C ALA A 150 9.27 -2.39 -30.60
N LEU A 151 10.23 -2.05 -29.76
CA LEU A 151 10.76 -0.70 -29.62
C LEU A 151 11.14 -0.19 -31.01
N SER A 152 10.47 0.86 -31.53
CA SER A 152 11.01 1.59 -32.65
C SER A 152 12.36 2.15 -32.19
N PRO A 153 13.42 1.98 -32.96
CA PRO A 153 14.70 2.63 -32.68
C PRO A 153 14.47 4.13 -32.63
N ARG A 154 14.91 4.78 -31.57
CA ARG A 154 14.95 6.25 -31.51
C ARG A 154 15.96 6.72 -32.54
N GLU A 155 15.46 7.38 -33.59
CA GLU A 155 16.27 8.30 -34.38
C GLU A 155 16.56 9.56 -33.57
#